data_f976a5d8fa070eb931c2a174fe03045f
#
_entry.id   f976a5d8fa070eb931c2a174fe03045f
#
_cell.length_a   1.000
_cell.length_b   1.000
_cell.length_c   1.000
_cell.angle_alpha   90.00
_cell.angle_beta   90.00
_cell.angle_gamma   90.00
#
_symmetry.space_group_name_H-M   'P 1'
#
loop_
_entity.id
_entity.type
_entity.pdbx_description
1 polymer ?
#
loop_
_entity_poly.entity_id
_entity_poly.type
_entity_poly.pdbx_seq_one_letter_code
_entity_poly.pdbx_strand_id
1 'polypeptide(L)'
;RNLPGFSMGTVSGDCWQKTARMQVSYDNILEWLYSLCETIGGSANVHLDGNTLKCNLFSGTDRSLLQDDNPHIVFSDAYNNLLSFSYAADDAVQKNFAYVLGCGEGNARKRTTFCFGTEPTYLDRYEVYVDERNTAQEEDVTDAEYLEILKSSGAEHLVQPKTASESAIAAFSTQYQYNKDYFVGDYVTVEQKRFGLIQPRIQLIGMVESFDQNGRSLTPTFKETE
;
A
#
# COMPACT_ATOMS: atom_id res chain seq x y z
N ARG A 1 -26.50 10.55 3.77
CA ARG A 1 -27.21 10.93 2.54
C ARG A 1 -27.25 9.70 1.64
N ASN A 2 -28.45 9.21 1.33
CA ASN A 2 -28.60 8.08 0.42
C ASN A 2 -28.29 8.56 -1.01
N LEU A 3 -27.43 7.83 -1.71
CA LEU A 3 -27.18 8.02 -3.14
C LEU A 3 -28.20 7.14 -3.91
N PRO A 4 -29.15 7.72 -4.64
CA PRO A 4 -30.08 6.92 -5.41
C PRO A 4 -29.31 6.12 -6.48
N GLY A 5 -29.68 4.85 -6.65
CA GLY A 5 -28.99 3.94 -7.58
C GLY A 5 -27.65 3.39 -7.09
N PHE A 6 -27.30 3.58 -5.80
CA PHE A 6 -26.09 3.00 -5.19
C PHE A 6 -26.49 2.13 -4.00
N SER A 7 -25.86 0.96 -3.87
CA SER A 7 -26.05 0.04 -2.74
C SER A 7 -24.76 -0.67 -2.38
N MET A 8 -24.68 -1.09 -1.12
CA MET A 8 -23.63 -2.03 -0.72
C MET A 8 -23.94 -3.43 -1.28
N GLY A 9 -22.92 -4.05 -1.83
CA GLY A 9 -22.94 -5.44 -2.27
C GLY A 9 -22.36 -6.37 -1.21
N THR A 10 -21.47 -7.26 -1.61
CA THR A 10 -20.84 -8.24 -0.72
C THR A 10 -19.68 -7.60 0.05
N VAL A 11 -19.58 -7.94 1.35
CA VAL A 11 -18.42 -7.65 2.19
C VAL A 11 -17.81 -8.98 2.62
N SER A 12 -16.55 -9.23 2.26
CA SER A 12 -15.85 -10.48 2.54
C SER A 12 -14.36 -10.24 2.84
N GLY A 13 -13.78 -11.14 3.62
CA GLY A 13 -12.38 -11.09 4.01
C GLY A 13 -12.12 -10.49 5.38
N ASP A 14 -11.06 -10.96 6.03
CA ASP A 14 -10.75 -10.68 7.43
C ASP A 14 -10.35 -9.22 7.68
N CYS A 15 -9.78 -8.55 6.70
CA CYS A 15 -9.42 -7.13 6.82
C CYS A 15 -10.65 -6.25 7.07
N TRP A 16 -11.83 -6.62 6.56
CA TRP A 16 -13.09 -5.91 6.72
C TRP A 16 -13.87 -6.25 8.00
N GLN A 17 -13.39 -7.20 8.81
CA GLN A 17 -13.98 -7.54 10.11
C GLN A 17 -13.51 -6.61 11.23
N LYS A 18 -12.49 -5.79 10.99
CA LYS A 18 -11.95 -4.84 11.96
C LYS A 18 -12.83 -3.59 12.01
N THR A 19 -13.03 -3.07 13.22
CA THR A 19 -13.75 -1.82 13.45
C THR A 19 -12.76 -0.68 13.69
N ALA A 20 -12.91 0.43 12.98
CA ALA A 20 -12.18 1.66 13.24
C ALA A 20 -13.15 2.82 13.45
N ARG A 21 -12.79 3.76 14.33
CA ARG A 21 -13.52 5.02 14.47
C ARG A 21 -12.85 6.06 13.57
N MET A 22 -13.59 6.55 12.62
CA MET A 22 -13.10 7.52 11.64
C MET A 22 -14.11 8.64 11.47
N GLN A 23 -13.63 9.84 11.23
CA GLN A 23 -14.45 10.97 10.85
C GLN A 23 -14.07 11.43 9.44
N VAL A 24 -15.03 11.45 8.53
CA VAL A 24 -14.87 11.92 7.17
C VAL A 24 -15.78 13.12 6.97
N SER A 25 -15.23 14.28 6.63
CA SER A 25 -15.98 15.51 6.47
C SER A 25 -15.59 16.19 5.16
N TYR A 26 -16.54 16.29 4.24
CA TYR A 26 -16.39 16.98 2.94
C TYR A 26 -15.34 16.39 1.99
N ASP A 27 -14.80 15.20 2.28
CA ASP A 27 -13.83 14.52 1.43
C ASP A 27 -14.51 13.74 0.30
N ASN A 28 -13.74 13.44 -0.73
CA ASN A 28 -14.16 12.52 -1.78
C ASN A 28 -14.22 11.09 -1.21
N ILE A 29 -15.42 10.52 -1.16
CA ILE A 29 -15.65 9.18 -0.60
C ILE A 29 -14.82 8.11 -1.30
N LEU A 30 -14.59 8.24 -2.61
CA LEU A 30 -13.83 7.25 -3.37
C LEU A 30 -12.33 7.29 -3.00
N GLU A 31 -11.76 8.49 -2.92
CA GLU A 31 -10.36 8.66 -2.50
C GLU A 31 -10.16 8.17 -1.07
N TRP A 32 -11.09 8.51 -0.18
CA TRP A 32 -11.09 8.00 1.18
C TRP A 32 -11.18 6.46 1.24
N LEU A 33 -12.06 5.85 0.42
CA LEU A 33 -12.20 4.40 0.36
C LEU A 33 -10.92 3.73 -0.13
N TYR A 34 -10.25 4.30 -1.13
CA TYR A 34 -8.97 3.79 -1.61
C TYR A 34 -7.88 3.87 -0.54
N SER A 35 -7.77 5.00 0.15
CA SER A 35 -6.83 5.15 1.28
C SER A 35 -7.09 4.13 2.39
N LEU A 36 -8.37 3.88 2.70
CA LEU A 36 -8.75 2.85 3.66
C LEU A 36 -8.33 1.45 3.18
N CYS A 37 -8.63 1.11 1.93
CA CYS A 37 -8.20 -0.17 1.33
C CYS A 37 -6.69 -0.36 1.41
N GLU A 38 -5.93 0.69 1.14
CA GLU A 38 -4.47 0.66 1.25
C GLU A 38 -3.99 0.40 2.68
N THR A 39 -4.63 1.03 3.67
CA THR A 39 -4.26 0.90 5.08
C THR A 39 -4.55 -0.49 5.64
N ILE A 40 -5.67 -1.10 5.25
CA ILE A 40 -6.10 -2.39 5.82
C ILE A 40 -5.73 -3.60 4.95
N GLY A 41 -5.13 -3.39 3.78
CA GLY A 41 -4.86 -4.45 2.80
C GLY A 41 -6.13 -5.02 2.15
N GLY A 42 -7.21 -4.21 2.11
CA GLY A 42 -8.47 -4.57 1.48
C GLY A 42 -8.55 -4.12 0.03
N SER A 43 -9.63 -4.51 -0.62
CA SER A 43 -9.96 -4.11 -1.98
C SER A 43 -11.44 -3.76 -2.09
N ALA A 44 -11.75 -2.86 -3.01
CA ALA A 44 -13.12 -2.45 -3.31
C ALA A 44 -13.35 -2.44 -4.82
N ASN A 45 -14.51 -2.86 -5.25
CA ASN A 45 -14.95 -2.64 -6.62
C ASN A 45 -16.40 -2.14 -6.67
N VAL A 46 -16.71 -1.40 -7.72
CA VAL A 46 -18.07 -0.97 -8.02
C VAL A 46 -18.45 -1.49 -9.39
N HIS A 47 -19.56 -2.17 -9.47
CA HIS A 47 -20.08 -2.69 -10.72
C HIS A 47 -21.58 -2.38 -10.86
N LEU A 48 -22.04 -2.35 -12.10
CA LEU A 48 -23.46 -2.15 -12.42
C LEU A 48 -24.19 -3.49 -12.37
N ASP A 49 -25.21 -3.60 -11.52
CA ASP A 49 -26.11 -4.73 -11.45
C ASP A 49 -27.54 -4.24 -11.74
N GLY A 50 -28.02 -4.55 -12.96
CA GLY A 50 -29.25 -3.95 -13.48
C GLY A 50 -29.15 -2.44 -13.59
N ASN A 51 -29.92 -1.72 -12.81
CA ASN A 51 -29.92 -0.24 -12.74
C ASN A 51 -29.28 0.32 -11.45
N THR A 52 -28.56 -0.52 -10.70
CA THR A 52 -27.99 -0.17 -9.41
C THR A 52 -26.48 -0.39 -9.43
N LEU A 53 -25.71 0.61 -9.00
CA LEU A 53 -24.29 0.47 -8.73
C LEU A 53 -24.10 -0.24 -7.39
N LYS A 54 -23.41 -1.38 -7.40
CA LYS A 54 -23.08 -2.14 -6.21
C LYS A 54 -21.60 -1.99 -5.88
N CYS A 55 -21.30 -1.65 -4.63
CA CYS A 55 -19.95 -1.60 -4.10
C CYS A 55 -19.67 -2.87 -3.28
N ASN A 56 -18.73 -3.68 -3.74
CA ASN A 56 -18.24 -4.83 -2.98
C ASN A 56 -16.92 -4.48 -2.31
N LEU A 57 -16.75 -5.00 -1.10
CA LEU A 57 -15.53 -4.90 -0.31
C LEU A 57 -15.00 -6.33 -0.08
N PHE A 58 -13.73 -6.57 -0.37
CA PHE A 58 -13.15 -7.91 -0.25
C PHE A 58 -11.66 -7.86 0.08
N SER A 59 -11.12 -8.96 0.59
CA SER A 59 -9.68 -9.19 0.63
C SER A 59 -9.26 -9.94 -0.61
N GLY A 60 -8.14 -9.55 -1.20
CA GLY A 60 -7.54 -10.32 -2.28
C GLY A 60 -7.02 -11.68 -1.78
N THR A 61 -6.95 -12.64 -2.68
CA THR A 61 -6.37 -13.96 -2.41
C THR A 61 -4.86 -13.89 -2.55
N ASP A 62 -4.12 -14.42 -1.59
CA ASP A 62 -2.68 -14.58 -1.74
C ASP A 62 -2.40 -15.76 -2.68
N ARG A 63 -1.77 -15.46 -3.82
CA ARG A 63 -1.33 -16.41 -4.85
C ARG A 63 0.16 -16.27 -5.12
N SER A 64 0.87 -15.63 -4.18
CA SER A 64 2.31 -15.46 -4.27
C SER A 64 3.06 -16.77 -3.99
N LEU A 65 4.37 -16.77 -4.25
CA LEU A 65 5.24 -17.90 -3.89
C LEU A 65 5.51 -18.01 -2.39
N LEU A 66 5.00 -17.09 -1.56
CA LEU A 66 5.22 -17.11 -0.10
C LEU A 66 4.15 -17.92 0.67
N GLN A 67 3.23 -18.55 -0.01
CA GLN A 67 2.16 -19.38 0.58
C GLN A 67 1.99 -20.68 -0.23
N ASP A 68 1.35 -21.69 0.35
CA ASP A 68 1.10 -22.99 -0.28
C ASP A 68 -0.40 -23.36 -0.36
N ASP A 69 -1.26 -22.46 0.16
CA ASP A 69 -2.71 -22.75 0.28
C ASP A 69 -3.48 -22.54 -1.05
N ASN A 70 -2.97 -21.67 -1.92
CA ASN A 70 -3.62 -21.29 -3.18
C ASN A 70 -2.70 -21.53 -4.38
N PRO A 71 -3.26 -21.76 -5.59
CA PRO A 71 -2.48 -21.85 -6.80
C PRO A 71 -1.64 -20.60 -7.02
N HIS A 72 -0.35 -20.77 -7.27
CA HIS A 72 0.58 -19.67 -7.47
C HIS A 72 0.36 -18.96 -8.81
N ILE A 73 0.44 -17.65 -8.79
CA ILE A 73 0.46 -16.80 -9.98
C ILE A 73 1.81 -16.10 -10.04
N VAL A 74 2.61 -16.45 -11.04
CA VAL A 74 3.96 -15.92 -11.24
C VAL A 74 4.05 -15.29 -12.62
N PHE A 75 4.24 -13.99 -12.68
CA PHE A 75 4.58 -13.30 -13.91
C PHE A 75 6.09 -13.23 -14.05
N SER A 76 6.62 -13.82 -15.12
CA SER A 76 8.05 -13.89 -15.36
C SER A 76 8.35 -13.84 -16.86
N ASP A 77 9.45 -13.19 -17.20
CA ASP A 77 10.01 -13.22 -18.56
C ASP A 77 10.39 -14.64 -19.00
N ALA A 78 10.76 -15.50 -18.04
CA ALA A 78 11.06 -16.90 -18.31
C ALA A 78 9.84 -17.74 -18.72
N TYR A 79 8.64 -17.30 -18.36
CA TYR A 79 7.38 -17.97 -18.69
C TYR A 79 6.66 -17.34 -19.89
N ASN A 80 7.24 -16.32 -20.51
CA ASN A 80 6.66 -15.55 -21.62
C ASN A 80 5.26 -14.97 -21.29
N ASN A 81 4.97 -14.74 -20.02
CA ASN A 81 3.74 -14.13 -19.57
C ASN A 81 3.93 -12.70 -19.03
N LEU A 82 5.17 -12.23 -18.94
CA LEU A 82 5.58 -10.86 -18.68
C LEU A 82 6.19 -10.28 -19.96
N LEU A 83 5.51 -9.29 -20.58
CA LEU A 83 5.94 -8.69 -21.85
C LEU A 83 6.96 -7.58 -21.63
N SER A 84 6.74 -6.76 -20.61
CA SER A 84 7.66 -5.71 -20.21
C SER A 84 7.61 -5.53 -18.71
N PHE A 85 8.72 -5.06 -18.18
CA PHE A 85 8.85 -4.71 -16.78
C PHE A 85 9.80 -3.52 -16.65
N SER A 86 9.37 -2.48 -15.96
CA SER A 86 10.24 -1.39 -15.54
C SER A 86 10.17 -1.23 -14.04
N TYR A 87 11.30 -1.03 -13.43
CA TYR A 87 11.43 -0.79 -11.99
C TYR A 87 12.24 0.47 -11.77
N ALA A 88 11.71 1.37 -10.99
CA ALA A 88 12.41 2.56 -10.54
C ALA A 88 12.34 2.64 -9.02
N ALA A 89 13.48 2.85 -8.39
CA ALA A 89 13.58 3.14 -6.97
C ALA A 89 14.14 4.55 -6.80
N ASP A 90 13.48 5.38 -6.01
CA ASP A 90 13.91 6.73 -5.66
C ASP A 90 14.01 6.84 -4.15
N ASP A 91 15.23 6.92 -3.65
CA ASP A 91 15.58 7.10 -2.24
C ASP A 91 15.89 8.56 -1.87
N ALA A 92 15.83 9.49 -2.81
CA ALA A 92 16.17 10.89 -2.59
C ALA A 92 15.34 11.57 -1.49
N VAL A 93 14.11 11.11 -1.30
CA VAL A 93 13.19 11.62 -0.26
C VAL A 93 13.11 10.73 0.96
N GLN A 94 13.85 9.62 0.98
CA GLN A 94 13.83 8.67 2.10
C GLN A 94 14.20 9.33 3.42
N LYS A 95 13.46 8.97 4.48
CA LYS A 95 13.74 9.37 5.87
C LYS A 95 13.48 8.15 6.76
N ASN A 96 14.52 7.63 7.38
CA ASN A 96 14.42 6.42 8.20
C ASN A 96 14.83 6.63 9.67
N PHE A 97 15.25 7.86 10.01
CA PHE A 97 15.60 8.24 11.38
C PHE A 97 15.10 9.65 11.71
N ALA A 98 14.31 9.77 12.76
CA ALA A 98 13.74 11.04 13.19
C ALA A 98 14.39 11.53 14.49
N TYR A 99 14.81 12.80 14.50
CA TYR A 99 15.07 13.57 15.71
C TYR A 99 13.84 14.40 16.04
N VAL A 100 13.18 14.11 17.15
CA VAL A 100 11.95 14.80 17.56
C VAL A 100 12.23 15.66 18.78
N LEU A 101 11.96 16.95 18.67
CA LEU A 101 12.13 17.92 19.73
C LEU A 101 10.76 18.49 20.14
N GLY A 102 10.35 18.16 21.35
CA GLY A 102 9.09 18.59 21.95
C GLY A 102 9.16 19.98 22.61
N CYS A 103 8.33 20.19 23.62
CA CYS A 103 8.25 21.43 24.37
C CYS A 103 9.50 21.71 25.21
N GLY A 104 9.63 22.96 25.66
CA GLY A 104 10.76 23.47 26.45
C GLY A 104 11.75 24.28 25.64
N GLU A 105 12.77 24.84 26.31
CA GLU A 105 13.81 25.67 25.69
C GLU A 105 15.22 25.18 26.05
N GLY A 106 16.13 25.33 25.11
CA GLY A 106 17.56 25.02 25.31
C GLY A 106 17.77 23.57 25.78
N ASN A 107 18.50 23.42 26.88
CA ASN A 107 18.81 22.10 27.46
C ASN A 107 17.61 21.45 28.18
N ALA A 108 16.59 22.20 28.53
CA ALA A 108 15.36 21.70 29.16
C ALA A 108 14.36 21.18 28.14
N ARG A 109 14.63 21.39 26.85
CA ARG A 109 13.76 20.93 25.80
C ARG A 109 13.70 19.40 25.76
N LYS A 110 12.50 18.84 25.81
CA LYS A 110 12.28 17.39 25.69
C LYS A 110 12.68 16.93 24.30
N ARG A 111 13.38 15.81 24.20
CA ARG A 111 13.88 15.27 22.93
C ARG A 111 13.86 13.76 22.94
N THR A 112 13.57 13.20 21.80
CA THR A 112 13.64 11.77 21.56
C THR A 112 14.07 11.48 20.12
N THR A 113 14.37 10.22 19.84
CA THR A 113 14.64 9.73 18.49
C THR A 113 13.70 8.59 18.16
N PHE A 114 13.43 8.39 16.88
CA PHE A 114 12.62 7.27 16.43
C PHE A 114 13.14 6.71 15.09
N CYS A 115 13.10 5.39 14.95
CA CYS A 115 13.29 4.65 13.71
C CYS A 115 12.49 3.37 13.76
N PHE A 116 12.15 2.80 12.62
CA PHE A 116 11.55 1.46 12.58
C PHE A 116 12.66 0.39 12.64
N GLY A 117 12.44 -0.62 13.48
CA GLY A 117 13.36 -1.75 13.59
C GLY A 117 14.73 -1.39 14.16
N THR A 118 15.79 -1.82 13.49
CA THR A 118 17.18 -1.57 13.93
C THR A 118 17.62 -0.17 13.54
N GLU A 119 18.30 0.53 14.46
CA GLU A 119 18.81 1.88 14.18
C GLU A 119 19.78 1.87 13.00
N PRO A 120 19.51 2.65 11.94
CA PRO A 120 20.38 2.73 10.78
C PRO A 120 21.69 3.43 11.11
N THR A 121 22.78 3.02 10.46
CA THR A 121 24.12 3.53 10.74
C THR A 121 24.79 4.06 9.47
N TYR A 122 25.68 5.04 9.64
CA TYR A 122 26.49 5.62 8.56
C TYR A 122 25.69 6.04 7.31
N LEU A 123 26.03 5.46 6.16
CA LEU A 123 25.44 5.84 4.86
C LEU A 123 23.99 5.38 4.68
N ASP A 124 23.52 4.45 5.50
CA ASP A 124 22.13 3.97 5.46
C ASP A 124 21.18 4.84 6.29
N ARG A 125 21.71 5.92 6.93
CA ARG A 125 20.94 6.77 7.83
C ARG A 125 20.52 8.07 7.14
N TYR A 126 19.22 8.20 6.92
CA TYR A 126 18.57 9.36 6.32
C TYR A 126 17.74 10.07 7.38
N GLU A 127 18.24 11.18 7.87
CA GLU A 127 17.67 11.87 9.04
C GLU A 127 16.58 12.87 8.67
N VAL A 128 15.60 13.02 9.57
CA VAL A 128 14.64 14.12 9.57
C VAL A 128 14.58 14.76 10.94
N TYR A 129 14.48 16.08 10.95
CA TYR A 129 14.22 16.86 12.15
C TYR A 129 12.73 17.17 12.24
N VAL A 130 12.13 16.87 13.39
CA VAL A 130 10.70 17.09 13.67
C VAL A 130 10.59 18.07 14.84
N ASP A 131 9.96 19.23 14.61
CA ASP A 131 9.80 20.28 15.60
C ASP A 131 8.39 20.28 16.20
N GLU A 132 8.24 19.63 17.34
CA GLU A 132 7.00 19.51 18.11
C GLU A 132 6.95 20.46 19.32
N ARG A 133 7.52 21.66 19.19
CA ARG A 133 7.53 22.65 20.30
C ARG A 133 6.13 23.07 20.74
N ASN A 134 5.15 23.02 19.85
CA ASN A 134 3.79 23.41 20.10
C ASN A 134 2.94 22.29 20.75
N THR A 135 3.46 21.06 20.76
CA THR A 135 2.85 19.92 21.44
C THR A 135 3.17 20.03 22.92
N ALA A 136 2.26 20.61 23.69
CA ALA A 136 2.44 20.79 25.14
C ALA A 136 2.34 19.43 25.87
N GLN A 137 3.14 19.27 26.91
CA GLN A 137 2.95 18.19 27.86
C GLN A 137 1.84 18.60 28.85
N GLU A 138 0.72 17.88 28.89
CA GLU A 138 -0.38 18.10 29.83
C GLU A 138 0.05 17.73 31.26
N GLU A 139 -0.61 18.32 32.28
CA GLU A 139 -0.20 18.15 33.69
C GLU A 139 -0.36 16.70 34.20
N ASP A 140 -1.24 15.93 33.61
CA ASP A 140 -1.51 14.52 33.93
C ASP A 140 -0.69 13.52 33.11
N VAL A 141 0.12 14.00 32.13
CA VAL A 141 0.95 13.19 31.26
C VAL A 141 2.38 13.10 31.80
N THR A 142 2.83 11.91 32.06
CA THR A 142 4.21 11.68 32.52
C THR A 142 5.23 11.94 31.41
N ASP A 143 6.48 12.20 31.79
CA ASP A 143 7.58 12.37 30.84
C ASP A 143 7.73 11.19 29.86
N ALA A 144 7.50 9.96 30.36
CA ALA A 144 7.59 8.76 29.55
C ALA A 144 6.48 8.71 28.49
N GLU A 145 5.24 8.99 28.87
CA GLU A 145 4.10 9.05 27.95
C GLU A 145 4.26 10.17 26.93
N TYR A 146 4.76 11.32 27.36
CA TYR A 146 5.03 12.43 26.45
C TYR A 146 6.11 12.07 25.40
N LEU A 147 7.17 11.36 25.79
CA LEU A 147 8.16 10.87 24.86
C LEU A 147 7.58 9.87 23.84
N GLU A 148 6.60 9.05 24.23
CA GLU A 148 5.90 8.16 23.27
C GLU A 148 5.03 8.95 22.29
N ILE A 149 4.38 10.03 22.73
CA ILE A 149 3.67 10.96 21.81
C ILE A 149 4.65 11.54 20.79
N LEU A 150 5.82 12.01 21.24
CA LEU A 150 6.85 12.53 20.34
C LEU A 150 7.38 11.46 19.36
N LYS A 151 7.54 10.21 19.81
CA LYS A 151 7.94 9.11 18.92
C LYS A 151 6.89 8.84 17.85
N SER A 152 5.60 8.89 18.20
CA SER A 152 4.51 8.72 17.24
C SER A 152 4.55 9.81 16.17
N SER A 153 4.77 11.07 16.55
CA SER A 153 4.99 12.16 15.59
C SER A 153 6.23 11.92 14.73
N GLY A 154 7.32 11.43 15.33
CA GLY A 154 8.51 11.03 14.59
C GLY A 154 8.24 9.96 13.53
N ALA A 155 7.42 8.98 13.85
CA ALA A 155 7.05 7.90 12.93
C ALA A 155 6.29 8.43 11.69
N GLU A 156 5.41 9.41 11.88
CA GLU A 156 4.63 10.03 10.79
C GLU A 156 5.52 10.79 9.78
N HIS A 157 6.70 11.23 10.20
CA HIS A 157 7.64 11.97 9.35
C HIS A 157 8.67 11.07 8.67
N LEU A 158 8.70 9.78 8.97
CA LEU A 158 9.55 8.84 8.23
C LEU A 158 8.95 8.57 6.85
N VAL A 159 9.81 8.55 5.85
CA VAL A 159 9.43 8.38 4.45
C VAL A 159 10.18 7.17 3.90
N GLN A 160 9.44 6.16 3.51
CA GLN A 160 9.99 5.01 2.80
C GLN A 160 10.47 5.40 1.39
N PRO A 161 11.47 4.70 0.83
CA PRO A 161 11.86 4.90 -0.55
C PRO A 161 10.65 4.74 -1.48
N LYS A 162 10.54 5.62 -2.46
CA LYS A 162 9.50 5.47 -3.48
C LYS A 162 9.95 4.42 -4.48
N THR A 163 9.19 3.35 -4.56
CA THR A 163 9.35 2.34 -5.61
C THR A 163 8.19 2.45 -6.59
N ALA A 164 8.48 2.33 -7.86
CA ALA A 164 7.50 2.26 -8.92
C ALA A 164 7.84 1.11 -9.84
N SER A 165 6.91 0.19 -10.02
CA SER A 165 7.04 -0.87 -11.01
C SER A 165 5.92 -0.76 -12.03
N GLU A 166 6.30 -0.77 -13.30
CA GLU A 166 5.37 -0.85 -14.42
C GLU A 166 5.60 -2.16 -15.16
N SER A 167 4.54 -2.89 -15.38
CA SER A 167 4.57 -4.18 -16.05
C SER A 167 3.51 -4.26 -17.12
N ALA A 168 3.79 -4.92 -18.22
CA ALA A 168 2.77 -5.37 -19.15
C ALA A 168 2.80 -6.90 -19.21
N ILE A 169 1.66 -7.51 -18.98
CA ILE A 169 1.50 -8.96 -19.03
C ILE A 169 0.83 -9.42 -20.32
N ALA A 170 1.07 -10.67 -20.69
CA ALA A 170 0.47 -11.24 -21.89
C ALA A 170 -1.03 -11.43 -21.68
N ALA A 171 -1.86 -10.74 -22.48
CA ALA A 171 -3.31 -10.82 -22.43
C ALA A 171 -3.85 -12.21 -22.72
N PHE A 172 -3.12 -12.98 -23.53
CA PHE A 172 -3.46 -14.33 -23.94
C PHE A 172 -2.39 -15.33 -23.46
N SER A 173 -2.10 -15.30 -22.15
CA SER A 173 -1.27 -16.34 -21.55
C SER A 173 -2.00 -17.66 -21.57
N THR A 174 -1.31 -18.72 -21.94
CA THR A 174 -1.83 -20.09 -21.80
C THR A 174 -1.81 -20.57 -20.36
N GLN A 175 -1.08 -19.85 -19.48
CA GLN A 175 -0.93 -20.23 -18.08
C GLN A 175 -2.01 -19.60 -17.18
N TYR A 176 -2.26 -18.28 -17.33
CA TYR A 176 -3.17 -17.55 -16.45
C TYR A 176 -4.10 -16.64 -17.24
N GLN A 177 -5.37 -16.63 -16.88
CA GLN A 177 -6.39 -15.77 -17.48
C GLN A 177 -6.93 -14.79 -16.45
N TYR A 178 -6.84 -13.50 -16.76
CA TYR A 178 -7.43 -12.45 -15.94
C TYR A 178 -8.95 -12.64 -15.83
N ASN A 179 -9.51 -12.36 -14.66
CA ASN A 179 -10.90 -12.61 -14.26
C ASN A 179 -11.33 -14.09 -14.18
N LYS A 180 -10.35 -15.01 -14.22
CA LYS A 180 -10.58 -16.44 -14.01
C LYS A 180 -9.61 -17.02 -12.99
N ASP A 181 -8.31 -16.89 -13.24
CA ASP A 181 -7.26 -17.45 -12.41
C ASP A 181 -6.75 -16.45 -11.38
N TYR A 182 -6.84 -15.16 -11.68
CA TYR A 182 -6.47 -14.06 -10.79
C TYR A 182 -7.34 -12.81 -11.02
N PHE A 183 -7.44 -11.96 -10.00
CA PHE A 183 -8.32 -10.79 -9.95
C PHE A 183 -7.58 -9.58 -9.39
N VAL A 184 -8.12 -8.39 -9.64
CA VAL A 184 -7.65 -7.18 -8.93
C VAL A 184 -7.89 -7.36 -7.44
N GLY A 185 -6.88 -7.03 -6.64
CA GLY A 185 -6.83 -7.27 -5.19
C GLY A 185 -5.94 -8.43 -4.81
N ASP A 186 -5.73 -9.42 -5.69
CA ASP A 186 -4.91 -10.59 -5.40
C ASP A 186 -3.42 -10.22 -5.25
N TYR A 187 -2.73 -11.02 -4.45
CA TYR A 187 -1.27 -10.96 -4.31
C TYR A 187 -0.64 -11.99 -5.23
N VAL A 188 0.35 -11.57 -5.99
CA VAL A 188 1.04 -12.39 -6.99
C VAL A 188 2.55 -12.25 -6.84
N THR A 189 3.32 -13.04 -7.56
CA THR A 189 4.78 -12.87 -7.69
C THR A 189 5.11 -12.30 -9.06
N VAL A 190 6.00 -11.31 -9.10
CA VAL A 190 6.58 -10.79 -10.33
C VAL A 190 8.09 -11.02 -10.30
N GLU A 191 8.60 -11.70 -11.31
CA GLU A 191 10.01 -12.08 -11.42
C GLU A 191 10.56 -11.63 -12.76
N GLN A 192 11.68 -10.92 -12.74
CA GLN A 192 12.46 -10.56 -13.91
C GLN A 192 13.85 -11.17 -13.77
N LYS A 193 14.01 -12.39 -14.30
CA LYS A 193 15.25 -13.18 -14.15
C LYS A 193 16.46 -12.50 -14.75
N ARG A 194 16.28 -11.80 -15.86
CA ARG A 194 17.38 -11.11 -16.55
C ARG A 194 18.09 -10.08 -15.68
N PHE A 195 17.36 -9.44 -14.77
CA PHE A 195 17.91 -8.43 -13.84
C PHE A 195 18.07 -8.96 -12.40
N GLY A 196 17.75 -10.22 -12.17
CA GLY A 196 17.77 -10.80 -10.82
C GLY A 196 16.74 -10.17 -9.88
N LEU A 197 15.70 -9.54 -10.43
CA LEU A 197 14.70 -8.85 -9.66
C LEU A 197 13.53 -9.79 -9.38
N ILE A 198 13.20 -9.95 -8.12
CA ILE A 198 12.06 -10.76 -7.67
C ILE A 198 11.26 -9.92 -6.68
N GLN A 199 10.01 -9.70 -7.00
CA GLN A 199 9.00 -9.21 -6.07
C GLN A 199 8.15 -10.40 -5.63
N PRO A 200 8.49 -11.01 -4.50
CA PRO A 200 7.92 -12.31 -4.13
C PRO A 200 6.44 -12.21 -3.79
N ARG A 201 5.98 -11.05 -3.31
CA ARG A 201 4.59 -10.78 -2.98
C ARG A 201 4.26 -9.33 -3.29
N ILE A 202 3.43 -9.10 -4.29
CA ILE A 202 3.01 -7.79 -4.74
C ILE A 202 1.50 -7.81 -5.00
N GLN A 203 0.78 -6.77 -4.60
CA GLN A 203 -0.66 -6.71 -4.79
C GLN A 203 -1.01 -6.12 -6.16
N LEU A 204 -1.91 -6.80 -6.87
CA LEU A 204 -2.50 -6.27 -8.09
C LEU A 204 -3.63 -5.29 -7.72
N ILE A 205 -3.35 -3.99 -7.79
CA ILE A 205 -4.30 -2.94 -7.41
C ILE A 205 -5.16 -2.41 -8.56
N GLY A 206 -4.74 -2.66 -9.80
CA GLY A 206 -5.48 -2.21 -10.97
C GLY A 206 -5.16 -3.03 -12.21
N MET A 207 -6.06 -3.00 -13.18
CA MET A 207 -5.87 -3.63 -14.47
C MET A 207 -6.48 -2.74 -15.57
N VAL A 208 -5.68 -2.32 -16.51
CA VAL A 208 -6.15 -1.64 -17.72
C VAL A 208 -6.21 -2.67 -18.84
N GLU A 209 -7.39 -2.87 -19.39
CA GLU A 209 -7.62 -3.72 -20.54
C GLU A 209 -7.86 -2.84 -21.76
N SER A 210 -6.99 -2.96 -22.76
CA SER A 210 -7.05 -2.17 -23.99
C SER A 210 -7.27 -3.06 -25.19
N PHE A 211 -8.05 -2.57 -26.13
CA PHE A 211 -8.29 -3.21 -27.42
C PHE A 211 -7.88 -2.24 -28.54
N ASP A 212 -6.92 -2.63 -29.32
CA ASP A 212 -6.41 -1.86 -30.43
C ASP A 212 -6.27 -2.72 -31.70
N GLN A 213 -5.62 -2.18 -32.75
CA GLN A 213 -5.39 -2.88 -34.01
C GLN A 213 -4.48 -4.12 -33.84
N ASN A 214 -3.69 -4.18 -32.79
CA ASN A 214 -2.79 -5.31 -32.47
C ASN A 214 -3.49 -6.36 -31.58
N GLY A 215 -4.74 -6.11 -31.16
CA GLY A 215 -5.51 -7.00 -30.33
C GLY A 215 -5.73 -6.49 -28.91
N ARG A 216 -5.95 -7.44 -28.01
CA ARG A 216 -6.15 -7.19 -26.59
C ARG A 216 -4.83 -7.10 -25.83
N SER A 217 -4.67 -6.06 -25.02
CA SER A 217 -3.54 -5.94 -24.08
C SER A 217 -4.01 -5.76 -22.66
N LEU A 218 -3.23 -6.23 -21.70
CA LEU A 218 -3.45 -6.08 -20.26
C LEU A 218 -2.26 -5.35 -19.63
N THR A 219 -2.56 -4.25 -18.95
CA THR A 219 -1.54 -3.50 -18.21
C THR A 219 -1.92 -3.47 -16.74
N PRO A 220 -1.27 -4.29 -15.90
CA PRO A 220 -1.51 -4.32 -14.47
C PRO A 220 -0.86 -3.11 -13.79
N THR A 221 -1.47 -2.68 -12.69
CA THR A 221 -0.85 -1.79 -11.71
C THR A 221 -0.64 -2.58 -10.44
N PHE A 222 0.60 -2.60 -9.99
CA PHE A 222 0.99 -3.30 -8.77
C PHE A 222 1.33 -2.32 -7.65
N LYS A 223 1.14 -2.76 -6.41
CA LYS A 223 1.61 -2.10 -5.21
C LYS A 223 2.48 -3.06 -4.42
N GLU A 224 3.68 -2.64 -4.07
CA GLU A 224 4.52 -3.37 -3.14
C GLU A 224 3.83 -3.43 -1.77
N THR A 225 3.81 -4.61 -1.17
CA THR A 225 3.30 -4.83 0.18
C THR A 225 4.48 -5.07 1.10
N GLU A 226 4.53 -4.31 2.18
CA GLU A 226 5.49 -4.48 3.26
C GLU A 226 5.41 -5.88 3.88
#